data_2fdde0ea5582a8f220e52c708ec9a313
#
_entry.id   2fdde0ea5582a8f220e52c708ec9a313
#
_cell.length_a   1.000
_cell.length_b   1.000
_cell.length_c   1.000
_cell.angle_alpha   90.00
_cell.angle_beta   90.00
_cell.angle_gamma   90.00
#
_symmetry.space_group_name_H-M   'P 1'
#
loop_
_entity.id
_entity.type
_entity.pdbx_description
1 polymer ?
#
loop_
_entity_poly.entity_id
_entity_poly.type
_entity_poly.pdbx_seq_one_letter_code
_entity_poly.pdbx_strand_id
1 'polypeptide(L)'
;DEQIQELRSVNQKLVSSNDYAECADLDIEFHRLLISYNKNPMLDQFNEMITKMRKELLHILFYRLEETALAASAHEKIVNALALGNVTACVSAVQEHLSATERSMKLVI
;
A
#
# COMPACT_ATOMS: atom_id res chain seq x y z
N ASP A 1 -5.28 -4.08 -18.40
CA ASP A 1 -5.78 -4.97 -17.37
C ASP A 1 -6.56 -4.17 -16.31
N GLU A 2 -7.78 -4.62 -16.02
CA GLU A 2 -8.68 -3.94 -15.09
C GLU A 2 -8.11 -3.87 -13.67
N GLN A 3 -7.43 -4.92 -13.23
CA GLN A 3 -6.84 -4.97 -11.89
C GLN A 3 -5.71 -3.94 -11.74
N ILE A 4 -4.88 -3.82 -12.75
CA ILE A 4 -3.82 -2.82 -12.78
C ILE A 4 -4.42 -1.41 -12.73
N GLN A 5 -5.48 -1.17 -13.50
CA GLN A 5 -6.16 0.12 -13.52
C GLN A 5 -6.79 0.46 -12.18
N GLU A 6 -7.38 -0.52 -11.50
CA GLU A 6 -7.93 -0.33 -10.16
C GLU A 6 -6.85 0.11 -9.16
N LEU A 7 -5.72 -0.60 -9.17
CA LEU A 7 -4.61 -0.26 -8.28
C LEU A 7 -4.09 1.16 -8.54
N ARG A 8 -3.93 1.52 -9.82
CA ARG A 8 -3.49 2.87 -10.19
C ARG A 8 -4.50 3.93 -9.74
N SER A 9 -5.78 3.64 -9.89
CA SER A 9 -6.85 4.57 -9.49
C SER A 9 -6.80 4.86 -7.99
N VAL A 10 -6.66 3.82 -7.18
CA VAL A 10 -6.55 3.98 -5.72
C VAL A 10 -5.31 4.80 -5.36
N ASN A 11 -4.18 4.50 -6.01
CA ASN A 11 -2.94 5.21 -5.73
C ASN A 11 -3.00 6.68 -6.15
N GLN A 12 -3.70 7.00 -7.26
CA GLN A 12 -3.90 8.38 -7.67
C GLN A 12 -4.74 9.15 -6.67
N LYS A 13 -5.77 8.52 -6.10
CA LYS A 13 -6.57 9.13 -5.03
C LYS A 13 -5.72 9.43 -3.81
N LEU A 14 -4.81 8.51 -3.47
CA LEU A 14 -3.88 8.70 -2.36
C LEU A 14 -3.02 9.95 -2.56
N VAL A 15 -2.44 10.08 -3.75
CA VAL A 15 -1.60 11.24 -4.09
C VAL A 15 -2.39 12.55 -4.00
N SER A 16 -3.66 12.52 -4.37
CA SER A 16 -4.50 13.72 -4.45
C SER A 16 -5.14 14.11 -3.13
N SER A 17 -5.10 13.25 -2.12
CA SER A 17 -5.77 13.50 -0.86
C SER A 17 -4.93 14.37 0.08
N ASN A 18 -5.60 15.31 0.74
CA ASN A 18 -5.00 16.16 1.78
C ASN A 18 -5.47 15.76 3.18
N ASP A 19 -6.29 14.71 3.26
CA ASP A 19 -6.82 14.19 4.53
C ASP A 19 -6.02 12.96 4.94
N TYR A 20 -5.33 13.04 6.07
CA TYR A 20 -4.47 11.94 6.54
C TYR A 20 -5.25 10.65 6.81
N ALA A 21 -6.47 10.77 7.34
CA ALA A 21 -7.31 9.60 7.58
C ALA A 21 -7.70 8.94 6.25
N GLU A 22 -8.06 9.75 5.26
CA GLU A 22 -8.36 9.23 3.92
C GLU A 22 -7.13 8.59 3.28
N CYS A 23 -5.96 9.18 3.43
CA CYS A 23 -4.71 8.61 2.92
C CYS A 23 -4.43 7.24 3.53
N ALA A 24 -4.63 7.09 4.84
CA ALA A 24 -4.44 5.81 5.50
C ALA A 24 -5.43 4.77 4.99
N ASP A 25 -6.69 5.15 4.81
CA ASP A 25 -7.73 4.25 4.30
C ASP A 25 -7.43 3.83 2.85
N LEU A 26 -6.93 4.75 2.03
CA LEU A 26 -6.55 4.45 0.64
C LEU A 26 -5.34 3.53 0.56
N ASP A 27 -4.36 3.70 1.45
CA ASP A 27 -3.23 2.80 1.53
C ASP A 27 -3.67 1.37 1.88
N ILE A 28 -4.58 1.26 2.85
CA ILE A 28 -5.17 -0.04 3.23
C ILE A 28 -5.92 -0.65 2.06
N GLU A 29 -6.71 0.14 1.35
CA GLU A 29 -7.46 -0.33 0.18
C GLU A 29 -6.54 -0.83 -0.93
N PHE A 30 -5.44 -0.13 -1.18
CA PHE A 30 -4.46 -0.57 -2.17
C PHE A 30 -3.94 -1.97 -1.85
N HIS A 31 -3.54 -2.19 -0.60
CA HIS A 31 -3.00 -3.49 -0.18
C HIS A 31 -4.08 -4.58 -0.18
N ARG A 32 -5.30 -4.22 0.22
CA ARG A 32 -6.43 -5.16 0.19
C ARG A 32 -6.70 -5.64 -1.23
N LEU A 33 -6.74 -4.73 -2.18
CA LEU A 33 -6.95 -5.08 -3.59
C LEU A 33 -5.81 -5.96 -4.12
N LEU A 34 -4.57 -5.57 -3.82
CA LEU A 34 -3.40 -6.32 -4.29
C LEU A 34 -3.44 -7.78 -3.82
N ILE A 35 -3.79 -8.01 -2.56
CA ILE A 35 -3.87 -9.36 -2.00
C ILE A 35 -5.09 -10.11 -2.54
N SER A 36 -6.22 -9.42 -2.73
CA SER A 36 -7.46 -10.06 -3.20
C SER A 36 -7.31 -10.68 -4.58
N TYR A 37 -6.42 -10.16 -5.41
CA TYR A 37 -6.20 -10.70 -6.75
C TYR A 37 -5.59 -12.10 -6.75
N ASN A 38 -5.03 -12.53 -5.64
CA ASN A 38 -4.47 -13.87 -5.49
C ASN A 38 -5.55 -14.94 -5.25
N LYS A 39 -6.76 -14.55 -4.87
CA LYS A 39 -7.91 -15.43 -4.65
C LYS A 39 -7.65 -16.55 -3.63
N ASN A 40 -6.85 -16.28 -2.62
CA ASN A 40 -6.58 -17.23 -1.54
C ASN A 40 -7.30 -16.76 -0.28
N PRO A 41 -8.34 -17.50 0.21
CA PRO A 41 -9.10 -17.08 1.39
C PRO A 41 -8.25 -16.87 2.64
N MET A 42 -7.18 -17.64 2.81
CA MET A 42 -6.29 -17.51 3.97
C MET A 42 -5.55 -16.17 3.93
N LEU A 43 -5.15 -15.71 2.73
CA LEU A 43 -4.50 -14.42 2.57
C LEU A 43 -5.47 -13.28 2.86
N ASP A 44 -6.74 -13.43 2.48
CA ASP A 44 -7.76 -12.43 2.76
C ASP A 44 -7.97 -12.27 4.27
N GLN A 45 -8.09 -13.39 5.01
CA GLN A 45 -8.24 -13.35 6.46
C GLN A 45 -7.02 -12.74 7.14
N PHE A 46 -5.83 -13.12 6.69
CA PHE A 46 -4.59 -12.56 7.20
C PHE A 46 -4.52 -11.06 6.95
N ASN A 47 -4.90 -10.63 5.76
CA ASN A 47 -4.91 -9.22 5.39
C ASN A 47 -5.89 -8.41 6.25
N GLU A 48 -7.08 -8.96 6.50
CA GLU A 48 -8.07 -8.29 7.36
C GLU A 48 -7.53 -8.08 8.78
N MET A 49 -6.89 -9.10 9.33
CA MET A 49 -6.30 -9.01 10.66
C MET A 49 -5.20 -7.94 10.70
N ILE A 50 -4.29 -7.96 9.74
CA ILE A 50 -3.20 -6.99 9.63
C ILE A 50 -3.78 -5.59 9.46
N THR A 51 -4.81 -5.44 8.62
CA THR A 51 -5.45 -4.16 8.36
C THR A 51 -5.98 -3.51 9.64
N LYS A 52 -6.68 -4.31 10.46
CA LYS A 52 -7.19 -3.80 11.73
C LYS A 52 -6.09 -3.32 12.66
N MET A 53 -4.99 -4.05 12.72
CA MET A 53 -3.85 -3.68 13.56
C MET A 53 -3.13 -2.44 13.04
N ARG A 54 -3.03 -2.30 11.72
CA ARG A 54 -2.25 -1.23 11.09
C ARG A 54 -3.01 0.08 10.95
N LYS A 55 -4.33 0.05 10.95
CA LYS A 55 -5.14 1.23 10.67
C LYS A 55 -4.78 2.42 11.56
N GLU A 56 -4.69 2.22 12.86
CA GLU A 56 -4.35 3.27 13.81
C GLU A 56 -2.93 3.78 13.62
N LEU A 57 -1.98 2.86 13.37
CA LEU A 57 -0.59 3.23 13.12
C LEU A 57 -0.45 4.04 11.83
N LEU A 58 -1.18 3.64 10.78
CA LEU A 58 -1.13 4.35 9.51
C LEU A 58 -1.67 5.77 9.61
N HIS A 59 -2.71 5.99 10.43
CA HIS A 59 -3.21 7.35 10.66
C HIS A 59 -2.11 8.25 11.23
N ILE A 60 -1.29 7.73 12.13
CA ILE A 60 -0.15 8.47 12.69
C ILE A 60 0.91 8.72 11.64
N LEU A 61 1.25 7.70 10.85
CA LEU A 61 2.27 7.81 9.78
C LEU A 61 1.87 8.84 8.74
N PHE A 62 0.61 8.80 8.28
CA PHE A 62 0.13 9.71 7.25
C PHE A 62 -0.10 11.12 7.76
N TYR A 63 0.07 11.36 9.03
CA TYR A 63 0.10 12.72 9.55
C TYR A 63 1.20 13.56 8.90
N ARG A 64 2.23 12.92 8.37
CA ARG A 64 3.31 13.59 7.62
C ARG A 64 3.09 13.43 6.12
N LEU A 65 3.06 14.54 5.39
CA LEU A 65 2.87 14.53 3.94
C LEU A 65 3.94 13.72 3.21
N GLU A 66 5.18 13.71 3.73
CA GLU A 66 6.27 12.92 3.16
C GLU A 66 5.94 11.43 3.15
N GLU A 67 5.26 10.94 4.19
CA GLU A 67 4.87 9.53 4.24
C GLU A 67 3.88 9.20 3.13
N THR A 68 2.93 10.09 2.85
CA THR A 68 1.97 9.91 1.75
C THR A 68 2.69 9.80 0.41
N ALA A 69 3.61 10.73 0.13
CA ALA A 69 4.36 10.73 -1.13
C ALA A 69 5.23 9.48 -1.26
N LEU A 70 5.89 9.07 -0.18
CA LEU A 70 6.74 7.88 -0.17
C LEU A 70 5.91 6.61 -0.41
N ALA A 71 4.76 6.49 0.25
CA ALA A 71 3.87 5.35 0.06
C ALA A 71 3.37 5.28 -1.38
N ALA A 72 2.90 6.40 -1.92
CA ALA A 72 2.40 6.45 -3.30
C ALA A 72 3.48 6.08 -4.32
N SER A 73 4.71 6.55 -4.12
CA SER A 73 5.83 6.21 -4.98
C SER A 73 6.17 4.72 -4.92
N ALA A 74 6.15 4.12 -3.73
CA ALA A 74 6.38 2.70 -3.55
C ALA A 74 5.29 1.86 -4.22
N HIS A 75 4.03 2.26 -4.08
CA HIS A 75 2.90 1.60 -4.75
C HIS A 75 3.04 1.65 -6.27
N GLU A 76 3.49 2.79 -6.81
CA GLU A 76 3.69 2.96 -8.25
C GLU A 76 4.72 1.96 -8.79
N LYS A 77 5.81 1.75 -8.06
CA LYS A 77 6.83 0.76 -8.44
C LYS A 77 6.27 -0.65 -8.48
N ILE A 78 5.43 -1.01 -7.50
CA ILE A 78 4.79 -2.32 -7.45
C ILE A 78 3.88 -2.50 -8.67
N VAL A 79 3.03 -1.52 -8.95
CA VAL A 79 2.08 -1.59 -10.06
C VAL A 79 2.81 -1.65 -11.40
N ASN A 80 3.86 -0.87 -11.58
CA ASN A 80 4.65 -0.89 -12.81
C ASN A 80 5.29 -2.26 -13.06
N ALA A 81 5.83 -2.89 -12.02
CA ALA A 81 6.40 -4.23 -12.13
C ALA A 81 5.34 -5.26 -12.49
N LEU A 82 4.15 -5.17 -11.89
CA LEU A 82 3.02 -6.04 -12.22
C LEU A 82 2.57 -5.85 -13.67
N ALA A 83 2.48 -4.60 -14.13
CA ALA A 83 2.08 -4.30 -15.49
C ALA A 83 3.03 -4.89 -16.53
N LEU A 84 4.32 -4.93 -16.21
CA LEU A 84 5.35 -5.51 -17.07
C LEU A 84 5.48 -7.02 -16.92
N GLY A 85 4.79 -7.62 -15.97
CA GLY A 85 4.92 -9.05 -15.68
C GLY A 85 6.28 -9.44 -15.11
N ASN A 86 7.01 -8.49 -14.54
CA ASN A 86 8.33 -8.73 -13.98
C ASN A 86 8.22 -9.13 -12.51
N VAL A 87 8.23 -10.45 -12.25
CA VAL A 87 8.05 -10.99 -10.91
C VAL A 87 9.18 -10.56 -9.98
N THR A 88 10.42 -10.63 -10.44
CA THR A 88 11.59 -10.25 -9.64
C THR A 88 11.52 -8.79 -9.21
N ALA A 89 11.19 -7.89 -10.14
CA ALA A 89 11.04 -6.47 -9.83
C ALA A 89 9.89 -6.22 -8.87
N CYS A 90 8.79 -6.96 -9.02
CA CYS A 90 7.64 -6.84 -8.14
C CYS A 90 7.99 -7.25 -6.71
N VAL A 91 8.64 -8.39 -6.52
CA VAL A 91 9.08 -8.86 -5.21
C VAL A 91 10.01 -7.84 -4.56
N SER A 92 10.97 -7.33 -5.32
CA SER A 92 11.91 -6.34 -4.82
C SER A 92 11.19 -5.05 -4.38
N ALA A 93 10.23 -4.58 -5.19
CA ALA A 93 9.46 -3.38 -4.86
C ALA A 93 8.63 -3.56 -3.59
N VAL A 94 8.00 -4.74 -3.40
CA VAL A 94 7.24 -5.05 -2.20
C VAL A 94 8.15 -5.08 -0.97
N GLN A 95 9.32 -5.72 -1.08
CA GLN A 95 10.28 -5.79 0.02
C GLN A 95 10.77 -4.40 0.42
N GLU A 96 11.08 -3.54 -0.54
CA GLU A 96 11.47 -2.15 -0.28
C GLU A 96 10.37 -1.40 0.46
N HIS A 97 9.13 -1.56 0.00
CA HIS A 97 7.98 -0.88 0.60
C HIS A 97 7.76 -1.32 2.05
N LEU A 98 7.81 -2.62 2.31
CA LEU A 98 7.66 -3.15 3.66
C LEU A 98 8.79 -2.66 4.58
N SER A 99 10.01 -2.66 4.10
CA SER A 99 11.16 -2.18 4.88
C SER A 99 11.05 -0.69 5.19
N ALA A 100 10.62 0.11 4.22
CA ALA A 100 10.41 1.54 4.41
C ALA A 100 9.32 1.81 5.46
N THR A 101 8.21 1.07 5.38
CA THR A 101 7.11 1.18 6.34
C THR A 101 7.59 0.81 7.76
N GLU A 102 8.36 -0.26 7.88
CA GLU A 102 8.92 -0.66 9.17
C GLU A 102 9.82 0.42 9.77
N ARG A 103 10.68 1.04 8.95
CA ARG A 103 11.53 2.13 9.40
C ARG A 103 10.71 3.32 9.90
N SER A 104 9.66 3.68 9.16
CA SER A 104 8.77 4.77 9.55
C SER A 104 8.05 4.47 10.85
N MET A 105 7.57 3.25 11.03
CA MET A 105 6.90 2.84 12.27
C MET A 105 7.82 2.97 13.48
N LYS A 106 9.10 2.64 13.33
CA LYS A 106 10.09 2.75 14.42
C LYS A 106 10.31 4.19 14.86
N LEU A 107 10.03 5.17 14.00
CA LEU A 107 10.17 6.57 14.34
C LEU A 107 9.00 7.09 15.19
N VAL A 108 7.85 6.44 15.15
CA VAL A 108 6.63 6.89 15.85
C VAL A 108 6.22 5.98 17.02
N ILE A 109 6.83 4.82 17.11
CA ILE A 109 6.63 3.89 18.21
C ILE A 109 7.81 3.99 19.18
#